data_4a8e7689581cb65815b242da685e937a
#
_entry.id   4a8e7689581cb65815b242da685e937a
#
_cell.length_a   1.000
_cell.length_b   1.000
_cell.length_c   1.000
_cell.angle_alpha   90.00
_cell.angle_beta   90.00
_cell.angle_gamma   90.00
#
_symmetry.space_group_name_H-M   'P 1'
#
loop_
_entity.id
_entity.type
_entity.pdbx_description
1 polymer ?
#
loop_
_entity_poly.entity_id
_entity_poly.type
_entity_poly.pdbx_seq_one_letter_code
_entity_poly.pdbx_strand_id
1 'polypeptide(L)'
;MIQPVSPDWHQYFVFGLTVAVFAAFLWGKLSVELIALSAAGLLLITGILNKDDLLASFANPAPVTIGALFIISAALERTGQIARLGRLFNMVAKGSERRALAALLVVCTVCSAFINNTPLVVILLPVILGFCRDSGAKPSRLLIPMSYATILGGTCSMAGTSTNILVDGIARDRGIGDFELFSIAPLGIIYALVGGAYLWFFGSKLLPSRDTLATLLDASRGREFLIQAGVPEGSPLIGKSVLDVLKGRSRKLKIIEVRRRGRILEDALDAIILQVGDRLLIRTGTKGVAELHKGDEVNVGIGMESDLATLEEREAVLLEGMIGPNSRLAGKTLKQVAFRQSFGALILAVHREGQNITKDFDTLRLEFGDTLLVEGSREGVERLKSERDFITLSEPRPEIFNLKRAPFALAGIFLFIFLAAFNFEWIGIPLHLDTFAAAFLAALFVLLAGCLTPREAYEAVDWKILLLIIGMLALGSAMDKTGAATTLATHVADALGPLGPWGILCGIYLLASIMTEMVSNNAVAVVLAPIVIRIAEAVDVSPIPFLVAVMFGASASFATPIGYQTNTYVFGAGGYHFKDFVKVGLPLNLILWIVASITIPLIWKFHP
;
A
#
# COMPACT_ATOMS: atom_id res chain seq x y z
N MET A 1 33.83 -7.46 -29.45
CA MET A 1 33.85 -6.00 -29.48
C MET A 1 32.83 -5.55 -30.51
N ILE A 2 31.66 -5.08 -30.08
CA ILE A 2 30.66 -4.46 -30.94
C ILE A 2 31.19 -3.07 -31.31
N GLN A 3 31.33 -2.75 -32.59
CA GLN A 3 31.76 -1.43 -33.04
C GLN A 3 30.84 -0.36 -32.45
N PRO A 4 31.37 0.76 -31.94
CA PRO A 4 30.52 1.83 -31.42
C PRO A 4 29.63 2.34 -32.56
N VAL A 5 28.32 2.31 -32.31
CA VAL A 5 27.30 2.91 -33.17
C VAL A 5 27.61 4.40 -33.35
N SER A 6 27.35 5.00 -34.50
CA SER A 6 27.64 6.41 -34.75
C SER A 6 26.92 7.32 -33.75
N PRO A 7 27.50 8.47 -33.33
CA PRO A 7 26.91 9.36 -32.32
C PRO A 7 25.43 9.72 -32.60
N ASP A 8 25.09 9.97 -33.85
CA ASP A 8 23.72 10.33 -34.26
C ASP A 8 22.73 9.19 -34.01
N TRP A 9 23.15 7.94 -34.21
CA TRP A 9 22.32 6.78 -33.99
C TRP A 9 22.09 6.53 -32.49
N HIS A 10 23.08 6.83 -31.63
CA HIS A 10 22.95 6.70 -30.16
C HIS A 10 21.82 7.58 -29.64
N GLN A 11 21.74 8.82 -30.12
CA GLN A 11 20.71 9.77 -29.71
C GLN A 11 19.31 9.29 -30.07
N TYR A 12 19.09 8.89 -31.33
CA TYR A 12 17.79 8.34 -31.76
C TYR A 12 17.42 7.05 -31.04
N PHE A 13 18.40 6.19 -30.78
CA PHE A 13 18.17 4.96 -30.02
C PHE A 13 17.72 5.26 -28.59
N VAL A 14 18.37 6.19 -27.88
CA VAL A 14 18.00 6.59 -26.51
C VAL A 14 16.62 7.23 -26.48
N PHE A 15 16.26 8.05 -27.47
CA PHE A 15 14.90 8.58 -27.60
C PHE A 15 13.88 7.46 -27.76
N GLY A 16 14.10 6.56 -28.71
CA GLY A 16 13.22 5.43 -28.94
C GLY A 16 13.08 4.53 -27.70
N LEU A 17 14.20 4.27 -27.00
CA LEU A 17 14.22 3.51 -25.75
C LEU A 17 13.44 4.21 -24.65
N THR A 18 13.60 5.54 -24.49
CA THR A 18 12.86 6.32 -23.49
C THR A 18 11.36 6.25 -23.76
N VAL A 19 10.93 6.46 -25.00
CA VAL A 19 9.51 6.32 -25.39
C VAL A 19 9.01 4.89 -25.15
N ALA A 20 9.81 3.87 -25.47
CA ALA A 20 9.46 2.47 -25.26
C ALA A 20 9.31 2.14 -23.76
N VAL A 21 10.19 2.66 -22.90
CA VAL A 21 10.10 2.52 -21.42
C VAL A 21 8.80 3.15 -20.91
N PHE A 22 8.45 4.36 -21.38
CA PHE A 22 7.19 5.00 -21.03
C PHE A 22 5.97 4.20 -21.49
N ALA A 23 5.96 3.77 -22.73
CA ALA A 23 4.89 2.95 -23.28
C ALA A 23 4.73 1.65 -22.50
N ALA A 24 5.85 1.02 -22.10
CA ALA A 24 5.83 -0.20 -21.28
C ALA A 24 5.30 0.05 -19.85
N PHE A 25 5.62 1.20 -19.24
CA PHE A 25 5.03 1.59 -17.96
C PHE A 25 3.51 1.77 -18.07
N LEU A 26 3.02 2.43 -19.10
CA LEU A 26 1.59 2.61 -19.36
C LEU A 26 0.88 1.29 -19.65
N TRP A 27 1.58 0.35 -20.31
CA TRP A 27 1.01 -0.97 -20.62
C TRP A 27 0.78 -1.83 -19.37
N GLY A 28 1.57 -1.64 -18.31
CA GLY A 28 1.34 -2.22 -16.98
C GLY A 28 1.44 -3.75 -16.87
N LYS A 29 1.86 -4.46 -17.93
CA LYS A 29 1.98 -5.94 -17.92
C LYS A 29 3.29 -6.44 -17.31
N LEU A 30 4.34 -5.64 -17.40
CA LEU A 30 5.64 -5.93 -16.82
C LEU A 30 5.85 -5.06 -15.58
N SER A 31 6.61 -5.55 -14.63
CA SER A 31 6.96 -4.78 -13.46
C SER A 31 7.93 -3.64 -13.82
N VAL A 32 7.74 -2.48 -13.18
CA VAL A 32 8.46 -1.25 -13.55
C VAL A 32 9.97 -1.37 -13.36
N GLU A 33 10.43 -2.11 -12.35
CA GLU A 33 11.83 -2.37 -12.08
C GLU A 33 12.48 -3.23 -13.19
N LEU A 34 11.76 -4.22 -13.74
CA LEU A 34 12.26 -5.03 -14.84
C LEU A 34 12.40 -4.20 -16.12
N ILE A 35 11.45 -3.32 -16.41
CA ILE A 35 11.51 -2.42 -17.56
C ILE A 35 12.74 -1.52 -17.44
N ALA A 36 12.95 -0.89 -16.27
CA ALA A 36 14.08 0.02 -16.04
C ALA A 36 15.43 -0.70 -16.12
N LEU A 37 15.57 -1.87 -15.49
CA LEU A 37 16.80 -2.67 -15.58
C LEU A 37 17.05 -3.20 -17.00
N SER A 38 15.99 -3.59 -17.72
CA SER A 38 16.14 -4.01 -19.13
C SER A 38 16.61 -2.88 -20.01
N ALA A 39 16.13 -1.65 -19.79
CA ALA A 39 16.64 -0.48 -20.49
C ALA A 39 18.12 -0.23 -20.19
N ALA A 40 18.54 -0.30 -18.92
CA ALA A 40 19.94 -0.18 -18.53
C ALA A 40 20.82 -1.30 -19.17
N GLY A 41 20.31 -2.53 -19.22
CA GLY A 41 20.96 -3.66 -19.90
C GLY A 41 21.14 -3.42 -21.41
N LEU A 42 20.12 -2.91 -22.09
CA LEU A 42 20.20 -2.54 -23.51
C LEU A 42 21.23 -1.44 -23.76
N LEU A 43 21.31 -0.44 -22.88
CA LEU A 43 22.31 0.64 -22.97
C LEU A 43 23.73 0.14 -22.77
N LEU A 44 23.95 -0.89 -21.95
CA LEU A 44 25.25 -1.58 -21.85
C LEU A 44 25.59 -2.38 -23.11
N ILE A 45 24.64 -3.15 -23.64
CA ILE A 45 24.86 -3.99 -24.83
C ILE A 45 25.17 -3.13 -26.06
N THR A 46 24.50 -1.97 -26.17
CA THR A 46 24.77 -1.02 -27.28
C THR A 46 26.04 -0.21 -27.12
N GLY A 47 26.71 -0.31 -25.96
CA GLY A 47 27.94 0.45 -25.66
C GLY A 47 27.73 1.94 -25.41
N ILE A 48 26.47 2.40 -25.30
CA ILE A 48 26.12 3.79 -24.95
C ILE A 48 26.56 4.08 -23.51
N LEU A 49 26.28 3.15 -22.61
CA LEU A 49 26.84 3.16 -21.26
C LEU A 49 27.96 2.15 -21.13
N ASN A 50 28.97 2.51 -20.39
CA ASN A 50 30.01 1.59 -19.98
C ASN A 50 29.74 1.03 -18.56
N LYS A 51 30.61 0.15 -18.09
CA LYS A 51 30.50 -0.45 -16.76
C LYS A 51 30.51 0.61 -15.65
N ASP A 52 31.36 1.63 -15.77
CA ASP A 52 31.56 2.64 -14.72
C ASP A 52 30.33 3.55 -14.62
N ASP A 53 29.67 3.84 -15.73
CA ASP A 53 28.41 4.59 -15.76
C ASP A 53 27.29 3.88 -15.03
N LEU A 54 27.17 2.56 -15.25
CA LEU A 54 26.18 1.78 -14.56
C LEU A 54 26.50 1.67 -13.07
N LEU A 55 27.76 1.47 -12.70
CA LEU A 55 28.17 1.43 -11.29
C LEU A 55 27.94 2.78 -10.61
N ALA A 56 28.11 3.91 -11.29
CA ALA A 56 27.78 5.23 -10.77
C ALA A 56 26.28 5.33 -10.40
N SER A 57 25.38 4.74 -11.22
CA SER A 57 23.95 4.72 -10.92
C SER A 57 23.64 3.89 -9.64
N PHE A 58 24.39 2.82 -9.37
CA PHE A 58 24.28 2.05 -8.12
C PHE A 58 24.88 2.80 -6.91
N ALA A 59 25.89 3.64 -7.14
CA ALA A 59 26.55 4.42 -6.09
C ALA A 59 25.79 5.70 -5.71
N ASN A 60 24.69 6.02 -6.39
CA ASN A 60 23.84 7.16 -6.05
C ASN A 60 23.29 7.03 -4.62
N PRO A 61 23.34 8.10 -3.80
CA PRO A 61 22.87 8.03 -2.40
C PRO A 61 21.36 7.83 -2.25
N ALA A 62 20.54 8.19 -3.25
CA ALA A 62 19.08 8.16 -3.14
C ALA A 62 18.52 6.74 -2.85
N PRO A 63 18.89 5.64 -3.56
CA PRO A 63 18.42 4.31 -3.24
C PRO A 63 18.73 3.89 -1.79
N VAL A 64 19.94 4.17 -1.31
CA VAL A 64 20.36 3.79 0.05
C VAL A 64 19.60 4.60 1.10
N THR A 65 19.40 5.91 0.86
CA THR A 65 18.61 6.78 1.74
C THR A 65 17.18 6.27 1.88
N ILE A 66 16.54 5.94 0.75
CA ILE A 66 15.17 5.40 0.73
C ILE A 66 15.11 4.06 1.49
N GLY A 67 16.08 3.16 1.25
CA GLY A 67 16.18 1.89 1.97
C GLY A 67 16.32 2.07 3.48
N ALA A 68 17.14 3.02 3.92
CA ALA A 68 17.32 3.36 5.33
C ALA A 68 16.01 3.90 5.96
N LEU A 69 15.27 4.75 5.25
CA LEU A 69 13.98 5.26 5.71
C LEU A 69 12.89 4.17 5.79
N PHE A 70 12.89 3.18 4.90
CA PHE A 70 12.03 2.01 5.02
C PHE A 70 12.33 1.22 6.31
N ILE A 71 13.60 1.03 6.65
CA ILE A 71 14.00 0.35 7.89
C ILE A 71 13.52 1.13 9.13
N ILE A 72 13.69 2.44 9.17
CA ILE A 72 13.21 3.29 10.27
C ILE A 72 11.68 3.23 10.39
N SER A 73 10.97 3.29 9.27
CA SER A 73 9.51 3.19 9.23
C SER A 73 9.02 1.83 9.75
N ALA A 74 9.65 0.73 9.32
CA ALA A 74 9.33 -0.62 9.78
C ALA A 74 9.62 -0.80 11.29
N ALA A 75 10.65 -0.15 11.83
CA ALA A 75 10.92 -0.18 13.27
C ALA A 75 9.78 0.47 14.08
N LEU A 76 9.21 1.58 13.59
CA LEU A 76 8.03 2.21 14.22
C LEU A 76 6.79 1.33 14.14
N GLU A 77 6.59 0.66 13.01
CA GLU A 77 5.49 -0.29 12.80
C GLU A 77 5.63 -1.49 13.75
N ARG A 78 6.77 -2.18 13.74
CA ARG A 78 7.02 -3.40 14.52
C ARG A 78 7.00 -3.17 16.03
N THR A 79 7.31 -1.95 16.48
CA THR A 79 7.23 -1.55 17.89
C THR A 79 5.87 -1.01 18.30
N GLY A 80 4.87 -1.02 17.41
CA GLY A 80 3.48 -0.66 17.69
C GLY A 80 3.25 0.84 17.92
N GLN A 81 4.19 1.72 17.49
CA GLN A 81 4.00 3.16 17.65
C GLN A 81 2.87 3.68 16.77
N ILE A 82 2.76 3.18 15.54
CA ILE A 82 1.66 3.58 14.64
C ILE A 82 0.31 3.08 15.20
N ALA A 83 0.26 1.91 15.83
CA ALA A 83 -0.95 1.44 16.52
C ALA A 83 -1.35 2.32 17.72
N ARG A 84 -0.38 2.98 18.38
CA ARG A 84 -0.67 3.98 19.43
C ARG A 84 -1.35 5.22 18.86
N LEU A 85 -0.99 5.66 17.66
CA LEU A 85 -1.68 6.76 16.96
C LEU A 85 -3.15 6.43 16.73
N GLY A 86 -3.47 5.18 16.40
CA GLY A 86 -4.86 4.72 16.28
C GLY A 86 -5.65 4.85 17.59
N ARG A 87 -5.06 4.57 18.74
CA ARG A 87 -5.70 4.78 20.06
C ARG A 87 -5.91 6.27 20.36
N LEU A 88 -4.91 7.10 20.06
CA LEU A 88 -5.03 8.55 20.20
C LEU A 88 -6.14 9.11 19.29
N PHE A 89 -6.19 8.64 18.07
CA PHE A 89 -7.26 8.98 17.13
C PHE A 89 -8.65 8.70 17.72
N ASN A 90 -8.88 7.49 18.25
CA ASN A 90 -10.17 7.12 18.86
C ASN A 90 -10.52 7.99 20.07
N MET A 91 -9.52 8.37 20.90
CA MET A 91 -9.74 9.28 22.04
C MET A 91 -10.15 10.69 21.59
N VAL A 92 -9.55 11.20 20.51
CA VAL A 92 -9.85 12.55 19.98
C VAL A 92 -11.19 12.55 19.22
N ALA A 93 -11.47 11.53 18.44
CA ALA A 93 -12.66 11.41 17.61
C ALA A 93 -13.96 11.35 18.44
N LYS A 94 -13.93 10.73 19.63
CA LYS A 94 -15.06 10.64 20.59
C LYS A 94 -16.40 10.34 19.91
N GLY A 95 -16.44 9.45 18.94
CA GLY A 95 -17.64 9.04 18.22
C GLY A 95 -18.19 10.06 17.19
N SER A 96 -17.52 11.20 16.97
CA SER A 96 -17.97 12.23 16.02
C SER A 96 -17.21 12.14 14.70
N GLU A 97 -17.92 12.00 13.57
CA GLU A 97 -17.36 11.96 12.22
C GLU A 97 -16.51 13.19 11.90
N ARG A 98 -16.96 14.39 12.28
CA ARG A 98 -16.21 15.63 12.05
C ARG A 98 -14.90 15.67 12.84
N ARG A 99 -14.92 15.28 14.13
CA ARG A 99 -13.69 15.21 14.93
C ARG A 99 -12.74 14.14 14.41
N ALA A 100 -13.28 13.02 13.96
CA ALA A 100 -12.50 11.96 13.31
C ALA A 100 -11.81 12.49 12.06
N LEU A 101 -12.53 13.22 11.20
CA LEU A 101 -11.94 13.84 10.00
C LEU A 101 -10.83 14.83 10.36
N ALA A 102 -11.03 15.72 11.34
CA ALA A 102 -10.00 16.66 11.81
C ALA A 102 -8.76 15.92 12.33
N ALA A 103 -8.98 14.93 13.19
CA ALA A 103 -7.88 14.13 13.74
C ALA A 103 -7.09 13.38 12.64
N LEU A 104 -7.78 12.82 11.64
CA LEU A 104 -7.16 12.18 10.49
C LEU A 104 -6.30 13.14 9.68
N LEU A 105 -6.87 14.31 9.31
CA LEU A 105 -6.15 15.31 8.53
C LEU A 105 -4.86 15.72 9.23
N VAL A 106 -4.90 15.96 10.54
CA VAL A 106 -3.71 16.36 11.30
C VAL A 106 -2.73 15.19 11.48
N VAL A 107 -3.21 14.04 11.98
CA VAL A 107 -2.34 12.90 12.29
C VAL A 107 -1.69 12.35 11.02
N CYS A 108 -2.44 12.16 9.95
CA CYS A 108 -1.89 11.64 8.70
C CYS A 108 -0.88 12.61 8.09
N THR A 109 -1.18 13.90 8.05
CA THR A 109 -0.26 14.91 7.50
C THR A 109 1.05 14.98 8.29
N VAL A 110 0.97 15.07 9.63
CA VAL A 110 2.17 15.20 10.47
C VAL A 110 3.01 13.91 10.45
N CYS A 111 2.38 12.75 10.56
CA CYS A 111 3.10 11.49 10.55
C CYS A 111 3.73 11.19 9.19
N SER A 112 3.00 11.48 8.10
CA SER A 112 3.47 11.19 6.75
C SER A 112 4.61 12.11 6.29
N ALA A 113 4.83 13.22 6.95
CA ALA A 113 6.03 14.03 6.71
C ALA A 113 7.34 13.27 7.01
N PHE A 114 7.30 12.22 7.85
CA PHE A 114 8.49 11.49 8.31
C PHE A 114 8.39 9.98 8.14
N ILE A 115 7.20 9.47 7.90
CA ILE A 115 6.92 8.04 7.75
C ILE A 115 6.34 7.82 6.35
N ASN A 116 6.79 6.77 5.68
CA ASN A 116 6.27 6.42 4.36
C ASN A 116 4.73 6.27 4.39
N ASN A 117 4.09 6.76 3.35
CA ASN A 117 2.64 6.84 3.20
C ASN A 117 1.94 5.48 3.33
N THR A 118 2.46 4.44 2.69
CA THR A 118 1.81 3.13 2.60
C THR A 118 1.64 2.43 3.95
N PRO A 119 2.68 2.25 4.79
CA PRO A 119 2.53 1.66 6.13
C PRO A 119 1.54 2.42 7.01
N LEU A 120 1.56 3.76 6.95
CA LEU A 120 0.67 4.60 7.73
C LEU A 120 -0.80 4.33 7.40
N VAL A 121 -1.15 4.28 6.11
CA VAL A 121 -2.51 4.01 5.65
C VAL A 121 -2.95 2.58 5.99
N VAL A 122 -2.08 1.58 5.75
CA VAL A 122 -2.39 0.17 6.02
C VAL A 122 -2.74 -0.06 7.49
N ILE A 123 -2.00 0.56 8.42
CA ILE A 123 -2.23 0.40 9.87
C ILE A 123 -3.45 1.21 10.35
N LEU A 124 -3.66 2.42 9.82
CA LEU A 124 -4.80 3.25 10.22
C LEU A 124 -6.12 2.74 9.63
N LEU A 125 -6.10 2.06 8.49
CA LEU A 125 -7.29 1.54 7.82
C LEU A 125 -8.18 0.70 8.75
N PRO A 126 -7.71 -0.37 9.41
CA PRO A 126 -8.54 -1.15 10.34
C PRO A 126 -9.00 -0.35 11.57
N VAL A 127 -8.19 0.63 12.03
CA VAL A 127 -8.58 1.52 13.14
C VAL A 127 -9.78 2.37 12.75
N ILE A 128 -9.77 2.94 11.54
CA ILE A 128 -10.86 3.78 11.05
C ILE A 128 -12.10 2.94 10.78
N LEU A 129 -11.96 1.76 10.20
CA LEU A 129 -13.08 0.84 10.00
C LEU A 129 -13.69 0.44 11.35
N GLY A 130 -12.86 0.16 12.37
CA GLY A 130 -13.31 -0.08 13.74
C GLY A 130 -14.06 1.10 14.33
N PHE A 131 -13.51 2.32 14.22
CA PHE A 131 -14.18 3.55 14.64
C PHE A 131 -15.53 3.75 13.95
N CYS A 132 -15.60 3.60 12.63
CA CYS A 132 -16.83 3.73 11.87
C CYS A 132 -17.89 2.73 12.33
N ARG A 133 -17.47 1.49 12.60
CA ARG A 133 -18.32 0.44 13.14
C ARG A 133 -18.92 0.82 14.51
N ASP A 134 -18.08 1.34 15.41
CA ASP A 134 -18.49 1.63 16.79
C ASP A 134 -19.30 2.93 16.89
N SER A 135 -19.04 3.91 16.00
CA SER A 135 -19.70 5.23 16.01
C SER A 135 -20.87 5.37 15.02
N GLY A 136 -21.05 4.41 14.09
CA GLY A 136 -22.01 4.53 12.99
C GLY A 136 -21.59 5.52 11.88
N ALA A 137 -20.35 6.05 11.92
CA ALA A 137 -19.79 6.88 10.87
C ALA A 137 -19.56 6.09 9.58
N LYS A 138 -19.63 6.77 8.43
CA LYS A 138 -19.46 6.11 7.14
C LYS A 138 -17.98 6.05 6.72
N PRO A 139 -17.39 4.84 6.51
CA PRO A 139 -16.00 4.69 6.08
C PRO A 139 -15.68 5.49 4.81
N SER A 140 -16.62 5.52 3.86
CA SER A 140 -16.47 6.26 2.61
C SER A 140 -16.28 7.78 2.77
N ARG A 141 -16.53 8.35 3.95
CA ARG A 141 -16.29 9.77 4.24
C ARG A 141 -14.95 10.04 4.90
N LEU A 142 -14.26 9.00 5.38
CA LEU A 142 -13.00 9.13 6.13
C LEU A 142 -11.79 8.56 5.37
N LEU A 143 -11.98 7.51 4.56
CA LEU A 143 -10.87 6.78 3.96
C LEU A 143 -10.16 7.53 2.83
N ILE A 144 -10.88 8.17 1.88
CA ILE A 144 -10.24 9.05 0.87
C ILE A 144 -9.53 10.23 1.55
N PRO A 145 -10.16 10.99 2.49
CA PRO A 145 -9.46 12.02 3.25
C PRO A 145 -8.20 11.54 3.96
N MET A 146 -8.20 10.32 4.53
CA MET A 146 -7.01 9.71 5.11
C MET A 146 -5.89 9.56 4.09
N SER A 147 -6.19 8.94 2.94
CA SER A 147 -5.20 8.74 1.87
C SER A 147 -4.64 10.07 1.37
N TYR A 148 -5.51 11.04 1.11
CA TYR A 148 -5.09 12.35 0.59
C TYR A 148 -4.30 13.16 1.61
N ALA A 149 -4.69 13.15 2.90
CA ALA A 149 -3.92 13.79 3.97
C ALA A 149 -2.52 13.17 4.11
N THR A 150 -2.41 11.87 3.90
CA THR A 150 -1.13 11.17 3.93
C THR A 150 -0.25 11.59 2.73
N ILE A 151 -0.84 11.71 1.53
CA ILE A 151 -0.10 12.19 0.34
C ILE A 151 0.37 13.63 0.54
N LEU A 152 -0.52 14.51 1.02
CA LEU A 152 -0.19 15.92 1.32
C LEU A 152 0.90 16.02 2.40
N GLY A 153 0.84 15.19 3.44
CA GLY A 153 1.86 15.13 4.48
C GLY A 153 3.22 14.71 3.94
N GLY A 154 3.24 13.73 3.02
CA GLY A 154 4.45 13.25 2.35
C GLY A 154 5.20 14.34 1.57
N THR A 155 4.54 15.42 1.16
CA THR A 155 5.18 16.55 0.48
C THR A 155 5.73 17.62 1.44
N CYS A 156 5.56 17.47 2.77
CA CYS A 156 6.03 18.46 3.76
C CYS A 156 7.53 18.33 4.10
N SER A 157 8.18 17.22 3.74
CA SER A 157 9.62 17.06 3.91
C SER A 157 10.23 16.21 2.80
N MET A 158 11.55 16.24 2.66
CA MET A 158 12.26 15.38 1.72
C MET A 158 12.10 13.89 2.05
N ALA A 159 11.94 13.53 3.32
CA ALA A 159 11.82 12.15 3.78
C ALA A 159 10.39 11.57 3.68
N GLY A 160 9.37 12.41 3.52
CA GLY A 160 7.97 11.99 3.53
C GLY A 160 7.57 11.11 2.33
N THR A 161 8.24 11.26 1.19
CA THR A 161 8.02 10.40 0.02
C THR A 161 9.31 10.12 -0.72
N SER A 162 9.45 8.89 -1.24
CA SER A 162 10.60 8.48 -2.05
C SER A 162 10.79 9.33 -3.31
N THR A 163 9.73 9.91 -3.83
CA THR A 163 9.74 10.79 -5.01
C THR A 163 10.64 12.00 -4.81
N ASN A 164 10.57 12.63 -3.62
CA ASN A 164 11.40 13.82 -3.31
C ASN A 164 12.88 13.48 -3.24
N ILE A 165 13.22 12.39 -2.52
CA ILE A 165 14.62 11.92 -2.38
C ILE A 165 15.21 11.54 -3.74
N LEU A 166 14.38 10.97 -4.60
CA LEU A 166 14.78 10.57 -5.94
C LEU A 166 15.15 11.79 -6.80
N VAL A 167 14.32 12.83 -6.79
CA VAL A 167 14.61 14.08 -7.51
C VAL A 167 15.85 14.77 -6.93
N ASP A 168 16.03 14.77 -5.61
CA ASP A 168 17.24 15.25 -4.96
C ASP A 168 18.49 14.49 -5.41
N GLY A 169 18.43 13.15 -5.46
CA GLY A 169 19.54 12.33 -5.96
C GLY A 169 19.94 12.67 -7.39
N ILE A 170 18.97 12.95 -8.26
CA ILE A 170 19.23 13.39 -9.65
C ILE A 170 19.84 14.81 -9.69
N ALA A 171 19.36 15.71 -8.82
CA ALA A 171 19.90 17.07 -8.72
C ALA A 171 21.36 17.07 -8.26
N ARG A 172 21.70 16.25 -7.26
CA ARG A 172 23.08 16.07 -6.76
C ARG A 172 24.01 15.52 -7.82
N ASP A 173 23.61 14.48 -8.54
CA ASP A 173 24.41 13.88 -9.62
C ASP A 173 24.79 14.91 -10.71
N ARG A 174 24.00 15.98 -10.84
CA ARG A 174 24.22 17.05 -11.80
C ARG A 174 24.85 18.32 -11.21
N GLY A 175 25.22 18.26 -9.93
CA GLY A 175 25.87 19.37 -9.25
C GLY A 175 24.98 20.61 -9.06
N ILE A 176 23.65 20.45 -9.09
CA ILE A 176 22.69 21.56 -8.90
C ILE A 176 22.62 21.97 -7.42
N GLY A 177 23.04 21.09 -6.51
CA GLY A 177 23.00 21.27 -5.07
C GLY A 177 22.07 20.26 -4.40
N ASP A 178 21.99 20.32 -3.09
CA ASP A 178 21.21 19.39 -2.25
C ASP A 178 19.97 20.09 -1.74
N PHE A 179 18.89 19.34 -1.65
CA PHE A 179 17.74 19.75 -0.87
C PHE A 179 17.92 19.29 0.58
N GLU A 180 17.95 20.22 1.52
CA GLU A 180 17.88 19.90 2.95
C GLU A 180 16.51 19.26 3.30
N LEU A 181 16.43 18.59 4.46
CA LEU A 181 15.23 17.87 4.90
C LEU A 181 13.94 18.71 4.77
N PHE A 182 13.99 20.00 5.07
CA PHE A 182 12.84 20.91 5.09
C PHE A 182 12.84 21.94 3.96
N SER A 183 13.71 21.83 2.95
CA SER A 183 13.77 22.79 1.83
C SER A 183 12.42 22.98 1.13
N ILE A 184 11.62 21.91 1.01
CA ILE A 184 10.30 21.94 0.38
C ILE A 184 9.15 22.18 1.35
N ALA A 185 9.42 22.24 2.67
CA ALA A 185 8.40 22.41 3.70
C ALA A 185 7.50 23.64 3.53
N PRO A 186 7.99 24.82 3.10
CA PRO A 186 7.14 25.98 2.90
C PRO A 186 5.99 25.73 1.95
N LEU A 187 6.24 25.10 0.80
CA LEU A 187 5.19 24.72 -0.15
C LEU A 187 4.36 23.54 0.36
N GLY A 188 4.99 22.52 0.97
CA GLY A 188 4.30 21.36 1.53
C GLY A 188 3.28 21.74 2.61
N ILE A 189 3.62 22.68 3.50
CA ILE A 189 2.69 23.19 4.51
C ILE A 189 1.51 23.91 3.86
N ILE A 190 1.75 24.73 2.83
CA ILE A 190 0.67 25.39 2.08
C ILE A 190 -0.25 24.33 1.45
N TYR A 191 0.32 23.29 0.85
CA TYR A 191 -0.44 22.15 0.28
C TYR A 191 -1.27 21.43 1.33
N ALA A 192 -0.69 21.14 2.49
CA ALA A 192 -1.38 20.49 3.60
C ALA A 192 -2.56 21.35 4.13
N LEU A 193 -2.34 22.66 4.24
CA LEU A 193 -3.39 23.59 4.69
C LEU A 193 -4.50 23.73 3.65
N VAL A 194 -4.17 23.98 2.38
CA VAL A 194 -5.15 24.16 1.31
C VAL A 194 -5.89 22.85 1.03
N GLY A 195 -5.18 21.73 0.89
CA GLY A 195 -5.77 20.42 0.67
C GLY A 195 -6.58 19.95 1.87
N GLY A 196 -6.09 20.16 3.09
CA GLY A 196 -6.81 19.87 4.33
C GLY A 196 -8.09 20.70 4.46
N ALA A 197 -8.04 22.00 4.16
CA ALA A 197 -9.22 22.88 4.12
C ALA A 197 -10.23 22.41 3.06
N TYR A 198 -9.75 22.07 1.86
CA TYR A 198 -10.60 21.52 0.80
C TYR A 198 -11.32 20.25 1.28
N LEU A 199 -10.60 19.30 1.85
CA LEU A 199 -11.18 18.05 2.37
C LEU A 199 -12.16 18.30 3.53
N TRP A 200 -11.86 19.27 4.39
CA TRP A 200 -12.73 19.65 5.50
C TRP A 200 -14.06 20.26 5.05
N PHE A 201 -14.03 21.22 4.12
CA PHE A 201 -15.23 21.96 3.69
C PHE A 201 -16.02 21.23 2.59
N PHE A 202 -15.33 20.55 1.68
CA PHE A 202 -15.93 19.93 0.50
C PHE A 202 -15.95 18.41 0.55
N GLY A 203 -15.01 17.77 1.28
CA GLY A 203 -14.89 16.31 1.33
C GLY A 203 -16.20 15.64 1.72
N SER A 204 -16.84 16.06 2.81
CA SER A 204 -18.10 15.48 3.28
C SER A 204 -19.28 15.64 2.32
N LYS A 205 -19.25 16.64 1.42
CA LYS A 205 -20.29 16.91 0.42
C LYS A 205 -20.08 16.14 -0.88
N LEU A 206 -18.83 15.94 -1.26
CA LEU A 206 -18.45 15.30 -2.51
C LEU A 206 -18.36 13.77 -2.37
N LEU A 207 -18.00 13.30 -1.18
CA LEU A 207 -17.84 11.87 -0.89
C LEU A 207 -19.21 11.19 -0.72
N PRO A 208 -19.37 9.97 -1.26
CA PRO A 208 -20.58 9.19 -1.07
C PRO A 208 -20.74 8.77 0.40
N SER A 209 -21.97 8.63 0.86
CA SER A 209 -22.26 8.02 2.16
C SER A 209 -22.65 6.56 1.95
N ARG A 210 -21.66 5.70 1.77
CA ARG A 210 -21.88 4.27 1.60
C ARG A 210 -21.46 3.54 2.86
N ASP A 211 -22.27 2.54 3.22
CA ASP A 211 -21.85 1.49 4.11
C ASP A 211 -20.99 0.51 3.31
N THR A 212 -19.82 0.23 3.80
CA THR A 212 -18.98 -0.81 3.20
C THR A 212 -19.43 -2.17 3.69
N LEU A 213 -19.17 -3.22 2.90
CA LEU A 213 -19.38 -4.60 3.32
C LEU A 213 -18.74 -4.87 4.69
N ALA A 214 -17.61 -4.23 5.01
CA ALA A 214 -16.96 -4.32 6.31
C ALA A 214 -17.77 -3.70 7.48
N THR A 215 -18.67 -2.74 7.20
CA THR A 215 -19.55 -2.12 8.22
C THR A 215 -20.96 -2.68 8.20
N LEU A 216 -21.45 -3.21 7.08
CA LEU A 216 -22.72 -3.91 6.97
C LEU A 216 -22.68 -5.30 7.62
N LEU A 217 -21.51 -5.87 7.77
CA LEU A 217 -21.31 -7.07 8.57
C LEU A 217 -21.39 -6.69 10.05
N ASP A 218 -22.61 -6.68 10.50
CA ASP A 218 -23.14 -6.36 11.81
C ASP A 218 -22.13 -6.60 12.95
N ALA A 219 -21.66 -5.54 13.57
CA ALA A 219 -20.70 -5.57 14.67
C ALA A 219 -21.30 -6.21 15.94
N SER A 220 -22.61 -6.31 16.03
CA SER A 220 -23.33 -6.99 17.12
C SER A 220 -23.49 -8.49 16.87
N ARG A 221 -23.35 -8.92 15.61
CA ARG A 221 -23.30 -10.33 15.20
C ARG A 221 -21.92 -10.55 14.59
N GLY A 222 -20.95 -10.99 15.35
CA GLY A 222 -19.66 -11.45 14.80
C GLY A 222 -19.97 -12.34 13.59
N ARG A 223 -19.21 -12.21 12.48
CA ARG A 223 -19.45 -12.94 11.22
C ARG A 223 -19.90 -14.36 11.56
N GLU A 224 -21.15 -14.67 11.21
CA GLU A 224 -21.71 -16.00 11.42
C GLU A 224 -21.52 -16.78 10.13
N PHE A 225 -20.82 -17.87 10.21
CA PHE A 225 -20.64 -18.80 9.12
C PHE A 225 -21.60 -19.96 9.28
N LEU A 226 -22.11 -20.46 8.16
CA LEU A 226 -22.83 -21.73 8.10
C LEU A 226 -21.81 -22.79 7.71
N ILE A 227 -21.54 -23.69 8.64
CA ILE A 227 -20.60 -24.78 8.45
C ILE A 227 -21.34 -26.11 8.50
N GLN A 228 -20.91 -27.06 7.67
CA GLN A 228 -21.33 -28.44 7.81
C GLN A 228 -20.37 -29.19 8.71
N ALA A 229 -20.93 -29.91 9.67
CA ALA A 229 -20.18 -30.76 10.58
C ALA A 229 -20.80 -32.15 10.63
N GLY A 230 -19.98 -33.18 10.57
CA GLY A 230 -20.43 -34.57 10.71
C GLY A 230 -20.20 -35.10 12.10
N VAL A 231 -21.07 -35.97 12.61
CA VAL A 231 -20.90 -36.67 13.87
C VAL A 231 -20.15 -37.99 13.62
N PRO A 232 -18.83 -38.06 14.00
CA PRO A 232 -18.03 -39.28 13.79
C PRO A 232 -18.37 -40.40 14.76
N GLU A 233 -17.90 -41.61 14.46
CA GLU A 233 -17.93 -42.73 15.41
C GLU A 233 -17.10 -42.37 16.65
N GLY A 234 -17.68 -42.64 17.84
CA GLY A 234 -17.02 -42.29 19.12
C GLY A 234 -17.27 -40.87 19.62
N SER A 235 -18.01 -40.04 18.88
CA SER A 235 -18.35 -38.68 19.32
C SER A 235 -19.14 -38.68 20.64
N PRO A 236 -18.79 -37.83 21.61
CA PRO A 236 -19.54 -37.69 22.87
C PRO A 236 -20.91 -37.02 22.67
N LEU A 237 -21.26 -36.64 21.46
CA LEU A 237 -22.57 -36.08 21.08
C LEU A 237 -23.59 -37.16 20.73
N ILE A 238 -23.16 -38.39 20.48
CA ILE A 238 -24.03 -39.50 20.13
C ILE A 238 -24.98 -39.79 21.31
N GLY A 239 -26.28 -39.91 21.02
CA GLY A 239 -27.32 -40.16 22.04
C GLY A 239 -27.78 -38.93 22.80
N LYS A 240 -27.18 -37.74 22.58
CA LYS A 240 -27.64 -36.49 23.18
C LYS A 240 -28.63 -35.77 22.26
N SER A 241 -29.59 -35.03 22.87
CA SER A 241 -30.46 -34.15 22.10
C SER A 241 -29.71 -32.91 21.62
N VAL A 242 -30.14 -32.33 20.50
CA VAL A 242 -29.60 -31.05 19.99
C VAL A 242 -29.67 -29.96 21.07
N LEU A 243 -30.75 -29.95 21.87
CA LEU A 243 -30.92 -29.00 22.97
C LEU A 243 -29.85 -29.18 24.06
N ASP A 244 -29.50 -30.42 24.42
CA ASP A 244 -28.49 -30.69 25.45
C ASP A 244 -27.08 -30.33 24.97
N VAL A 245 -26.80 -30.50 23.67
CA VAL A 245 -25.55 -30.10 23.05
C VAL A 245 -25.39 -28.56 23.07
N LEU A 246 -26.49 -27.83 22.92
CA LEU A 246 -26.47 -26.35 22.92
C LEU A 246 -26.39 -25.74 24.33
N LYS A 247 -26.97 -26.43 25.37
CA LYS A 247 -26.95 -25.92 26.76
C LYS A 247 -25.58 -25.76 27.38
N GLY A 248 -24.61 -26.53 26.95
CA GLY A 248 -23.22 -26.51 27.47
C GLY A 248 -22.25 -25.59 26.72
N ARG A 249 -22.70 -24.87 25.68
CA ARG A 249 -21.82 -24.15 24.75
C ARG A 249 -22.12 -22.66 24.66
N SER A 250 -21.18 -21.91 24.03
CA SER A 250 -21.31 -20.47 23.82
C SER A 250 -22.66 -20.11 23.19
N ARG A 251 -23.34 -19.07 23.70
CA ARG A 251 -24.62 -18.54 23.19
C ARG A 251 -24.63 -18.19 21.69
N LYS A 252 -23.50 -18.25 21.02
CA LYS A 252 -23.31 -17.90 19.60
C LYS A 252 -23.28 -19.10 18.65
N LEU A 253 -23.45 -20.34 19.14
CA LEU A 253 -23.51 -21.54 18.32
C LEU A 253 -24.98 -21.95 18.16
N LYS A 254 -25.47 -22.04 16.91
CA LYS A 254 -26.84 -22.50 16.61
C LYS A 254 -26.79 -23.60 15.57
N ILE A 255 -27.38 -24.76 15.90
CA ILE A 255 -27.65 -25.83 14.93
C ILE A 255 -28.93 -25.43 14.19
N ILE A 256 -28.90 -25.39 12.87
CA ILE A 256 -30.00 -24.93 12.03
C ILE A 256 -30.76 -26.13 11.45
N GLU A 257 -30.03 -27.20 11.10
CA GLU A 257 -30.56 -28.35 10.41
C GLU A 257 -29.75 -29.60 10.76
N VAL A 258 -30.41 -30.72 10.86
CA VAL A 258 -29.80 -32.04 11.01
C VAL A 258 -30.21 -32.90 9.82
N ARG A 259 -29.21 -33.45 9.12
CA ARG A 259 -29.43 -34.38 8.01
C ARG A 259 -28.96 -35.78 8.39
N ARG A 260 -29.81 -36.75 8.18
CA ARG A 260 -29.49 -38.17 8.34
C ARG A 260 -29.69 -38.90 7.01
N ARG A 261 -28.66 -39.57 6.53
CA ARG A 261 -28.66 -40.27 5.23
C ARG A 261 -29.17 -39.39 4.06
N GLY A 262 -28.80 -38.12 4.05
CA GLY A 262 -29.15 -37.16 3.00
C GLY A 262 -30.54 -36.51 3.14
N ARG A 263 -31.38 -36.92 4.08
CA ARG A 263 -32.71 -36.35 4.34
C ARG A 263 -32.68 -35.42 5.54
N ILE A 264 -33.34 -34.27 5.43
CA ILE A 264 -33.54 -33.34 6.52
C ILE A 264 -34.51 -33.98 7.50
N LEU A 265 -34.17 -33.96 8.79
CA LEU A 265 -35.09 -34.41 9.84
C LEU A 265 -36.08 -33.28 10.13
N GLU A 266 -37.38 -33.56 9.90
CA GLU A 266 -38.48 -32.59 10.05
C GLU A 266 -39.00 -32.48 11.49
N ASP A 267 -38.48 -33.30 12.42
CA ASP A 267 -38.84 -33.26 13.82
C ASP A 267 -38.42 -31.93 14.47
N ALA A 268 -39.04 -31.60 15.62
CA ALA A 268 -38.60 -30.42 16.39
C ALA A 268 -37.09 -30.52 16.66
N LEU A 269 -36.33 -29.58 16.13
CA LEU A 269 -34.85 -29.59 16.08
C LEU A 269 -34.24 -29.92 17.45
N ASP A 270 -34.84 -29.38 18.51
CA ASP A 270 -34.40 -29.53 19.89
C ASP A 270 -34.56 -30.97 20.45
N ALA A 271 -35.46 -31.75 19.87
CA ALA A 271 -35.76 -33.11 20.29
C ALA A 271 -34.98 -34.19 19.52
N ILE A 272 -34.28 -33.81 18.44
CA ILE A 272 -33.49 -34.74 17.62
C ILE A 272 -32.34 -35.31 18.45
N ILE A 273 -32.29 -36.63 18.59
CA ILE A 273 -31.16 -37.35 19.18
C ILE A 273 -30.13 -37.62 18.11
N LEU A 274 -28.91 -37.15 18.32
CA LEU A 274 -27.79 -37.26 17.37
C LEU A 274 -27.29 -38.71 17.27
N GLN A 275 -27.00 -39.13 16.05
CA GLN A 275 -26.48 -40.47 15.70
C GLN A 275 -25.21 -40.35 14.88
N VAL A 276 -24.45 -41.43 14.80
CA VAL A 276 -23.27 -41.54 13.94
C VAL A 276 -23.67 -41.24 12.48
N GLY A 277 -22.89 -40.43 11.80
CA GLY A 277 -23.11 -40.06 10.40
C GLY A 277 -24.14 -38.94 10.19
N ASP A 278 -24.74 -38.39 11.25
CA ASP A 278 -25.57 -37.20 11.14
C ASP A 278 -24.72 -36.00 10.67
N ARG A 279 -25.28 -35.25 9.71
CA ARG A 279 -24.68 -33.97 9.24
C ARG A 279 -25.45 -32.82 9.85
N LEU A 280 -24.71 -31.96 10.54
CA LEU A 280 -25.25 -30.78 11.21
C LEU A 280 -24.92 -29.55 10.38
N LEU A 281 -25.93 -28.71 10.11
CA LEU A 281 -25.71 -27.37 9.60
C LEU A 281 -25.67 -26.41 10.79
N ILE A 282 -24.49 -25.87 11.08
CA ILE A 282 -24.23 -25.07 12.26
C ILE A 282 -23.96 -23.61 11.85
N ARG A 283 -24.65 -22.67 12.48
CA ARG A 283 -24.37 -21.23 12.38
C ARG A 283 -23.54 -20.81 13.58
N THR A 284 -22.36 -20.31 13.34
CA THR A 284 -21.45 -19.85 14.40
C THR A 284 -20.43 -18.84 13.88
N GLY A 285 -19.83 -18.04 14.78
CA GLY A 285 -18.72 -17.15 14.45
C GLY A 285 -17.37 -17.88 14.48
N THR A 286 -16.29 -17.20 14.02
CA THR A 286 -14.92 -17.74 13.97
C THR A 286 -14.44 -18.39 15.27
N LYS A 287 -14.81 -17.83 16.44
CA LYS A 287 -14.48 -18.42 17.75
C LYS A 287 -15.19 -19.76 17.99
N GLY A 288 -16.45 -19.86 17.57
CA GLY A 288 -17.22 -21.10 17.72
C GLY A 288 -16.74 -22.19 16.75
N VAL A 289 -16.25 -21.84 15.57
CA VAL A 289 -15.59 -22.80 14.66
C VAL A 289 -14.35 -23.39 15.32
N ALA A 290 -13.50 -22.54 15.91
CA ALA A 290 -12.30 -22.98 16.63
C ALA A 290 -12.62 -23.84 17.88
N GLU A 291 -13.75 -23.56 18.55
CA GLU A 291 -14.24 -24.39 19.70
C GLU A 291 -14.72 -25.77 19.23
N LEU A 292 -15.43 -25.85 18.11
CA LEU A 292 -15.91 -27.11 17.54
C LEU A 292 -14.73 -28.00 17.08
N HIS A 293 -13.68 -27.39 16.62
CA HIS A 293 -12.52 -28.11 16.09
C HIS A 293 -11.58 -28.64 17.19
N LYS A 294 -11.47 -27.94 18.32
CA LYS A 294 -10.61 -28.33 19.44
C LYS A 294 -11.19 -29.52 20.26
N GLY A 295 -12.46 -29.88 20.03
CA GLY A 295 -13.17 -30.82 20.88
C GLY A 295 -13.24 -32.24 20.35
N ASP A 296 -12.70 -32.62 19.19
CA ASP A 296 -12.84 -33.94 18.52
C ASP A 296 -14.29 -34.48 18.46
N GLU A 297 -15.28 -33.60 18.68
CA GLU A 297 -16.68 -34.01 18.86
C GLU A 297 -17.43 -34.08 17.53
N VAL A 298 -16.99 -33.27 16.55
CA VAL A 298 -17.57 -33.20 15.20
C VAL A 298 -16.47 -32.98 14.16
N ASN A 299 -16.61 -33.63 13.01
CA ASN A 299 -15.77 -33.39 11.86
C ASN A 299 -16.31 -32.19 11.08
N VAL A 300 -15.56 -31.09 11.06
CA VAL A 300 -15.93 -29.83 10.36
C VAL A 300 -15.30 -29.81 8.99
N GLY A 301 -16.07 -29.56 7.92
CA GLY A 301 -15.54 -29.38 6.56
C GLY A 301 -16.58 -29.58 5.47
N ILE A 302 -16.28 -29.03 4.28
CA ILE A 302 -17.06 -29.18 3.06
C ILE A 302 -16.53 -30.37 2.27
N GLY A 303 -17.39 -31.33 1.91
CA GLY A 303 -17.00 -32.50 1.09
C GLY A 303 -16.34 -33.62 1.90
N MET A 304 -17.13 -34.31 2.73
CA MET A 304 -16.69 -35.53 3.42
C MET A 304 -16.81 -36.74 2.48
N GLU A 305 -15.80 -36.95 1.64
CA GLU A 305 -15.49 -38.31 1.17
C GLU A 305 -14.04 -38.63 1.57
N SER A 306 -13.95 -39.60 2.48
CA SER A 306 -12.83 -40.45 2.83
C SER A 306 -11.43 -39.91 2.51
N ASP A 307 -10.76 -39.26 3.47
CA ASP A 307 -9.35 -39.42 3.85
C ASP A 307 -8.98 -38.41 4.94
N LEU A 308 -9.58 -38.57 6.11
CA LEU A 308 -9.27 -37.78 7.32
C LEU A 308 -8.15 -38.39 8.17
N ALA A 309 -7.44 -39.35 7.62
CA ALA A 309 -6.23 -39.87 8.24
C ALA A 309 -5.04 -39.00 7.80
N THR A 310 -4.42 -38.31 8.75
CA THR A 310 -3.12 -37.61 8.68
C THR A 310 -3.15 -36.07 8.55
N LEU A 311 -3.92 -35.40 9.42
CA LEU A 311 -3.54 -34.05 9.89
C LEU A 311 -3.28 -34.14 11.41
N GLU A 312 -2.50 -35.14 11.80
CA GLU A 312 -1.98 -35.22 13.15
C GLU A 312 -0.96 -34.10 13.36
N GLU A 313 -1.20 -33.31 14.42
CA GLU A 313 -0.20 -32.50 15.15
C GLU A 313 0.47 -31.30 14.46
N ARG A 314 -0.13 -30.64 13.46
CA ARG A 314 0.34 -29.32 13.04
C ARG A 314 -0.69 -28.27 13.35
N GLU A 315 -0.32 -27.23 14.08
CA GLU A 315 -1.16 -26.07 14.44
C GLU A 315 -1.95 -25.59 13.21
N ALA A 316 -3.20 -26.04 13.09
CA ALA A 316 -4.09 -25.59 12.03
C ALA A 316 -4.45 -24.13 12.27
N VAL A 317 -4.24 -23.30 11.26
CA VAL A 317 -4.51 -21.86 11.30
C VAL A 317 -5.81 -21.59 10.54
N LEU A 318 -6.73 -20.90 11.21
CA LEU A 318 -7.99 -20.45 10.60
C LEU A 318 -7.79 -19.06 10.01
N LEU A 319 -8.13 -18.89 8.74
CA LEU A 319 -7.99 -17.65 7.99
C LEU A 319 -9.31 -17.21 7.41
N GLU A 320 -9.49 -15.92 7.36
CA GLU A 320 -10.55 -15.28 6.60
C GLU A 320 -9.95 -14.46 5.48
N GLY A 321 -10.34 -14.75 4.22
CA GLY A 321 -9.81 -14.08 3.05
C GLY A 321 -10.91 -13.67 2.07
N MET A 322 -10.81 -12.45 1.52
CA MET A 322 -11.70 -11.94 0.49
C MET A 322 -11.04 -12.06 -0.89
N ILE A 323 -11.77 -12.60 -1.86
CA ILE A 323 -11.30 -12.75 -3.23
C ILE A 323 -11.13 -11.38 -3.89
N GLY A 324 -9.92 -11.13 -4.42
CA GLY A 324 -9.56 -9.89 -5.09
C GLY A 324 -10.14 -9.73 -6.50
N PRO A 325 -10.17 -8.49 -7.05
CA PRO A 325 -10.70 -8.22 -8.39
C PRO A 325 -9.87 -8.87 -9.51
N ASN A 326 -8.57 -9.08 -9.28
CA ASN A 326 -7.64 -9.71 -10.22
C ASN A 326 -7.26 -11.13 -9.80
N SER A 327 -8.08 -11.76 -8.94
CA SER A 327 -7.83 -13.11 -8.46
C SER A 327 -7.99 -14.16 -9.57
N ARG A 328 -7.02 -15.05 -9.65
CA ARG A 328 -7.10 -16.23 -10.56
C ARG A 328 -8.15 -17.25 -10.11
N LEU A 329 -8.70 -17.08 -8.92
CA LEU A 329 -9.74 -17.92 -8.34
C LEU A 329 -11.13 -17.47 -8.81
N ALA A 330 -11.31 -16.21 -9.16
CA ALA A 330 -12.58 -15.67 -9.65
C ALA A 330 -13.04 -16.38 -10.93
N GLY A 331 -14.31 -16.76 -10.99
CA GLY A 331 -14.93 -17.50 -12.10
C GLY A 331 -14.71 -19.02 -12.08
N LYS A 332 -13.84 -19.55 -11.22
CA LYS A 332 -13.58 -20.99 -11.08
C LYS A 332 -14.42 -21.61 -9.99
N THR A 333 -14.75 -22.89 -10.13
CA THR A 333 -15.38 -23.66 -9.05
C THR A 333 -14.34 -24.12 -8.02
N LEU A 334 -14.78 -24.37 -6.79
CA LEU A 334 -13.90 -24.89 -5.73
C LEU A 334 -13.20 -26.19 -6.14
N LYS A 335 -13.88 -27.04 -6.90
CA LYS A 335 -13.33 -28.29 -7.45
C LYS A 335 -12.24 -28.01 -8.50
N GLN A 336 -12.43 -27.02 -9.38
CA GLN A 336 -11.44 -26.62 -10.39
C GLN A 336 -10.18 -26.01 -9.80
N VAL A 337 -10.31 -25.31 -8.67
CA VAL A 337 -9.17 -24.70 -7.97
C VAL A 337 -8.33 -25.76 -7.24
N ALA A 338 -8.91 -26.93 -6.94
CA ALA A 338 -8.29 -27.99 -6.14
C ALA A 338 -7.56 -27.42 -4.88
N PHE A 339 -8.29 -26.62 -4.12
CA PHE A 339 -7.76 -25.71 -3.07
C PHE A 339 -6.87 -26.45 -2.06
N ARG A 340 -7.28 -27.68 -1.68
CA ARG A 340 -6.50 -28.53 -0.77
C ARG A 340 -5.15 -28.95 -1.35
N GLN A 341 -5.11 -29.30 -2.64
CA GLN A 341 -3.88 -29.74 -3.32
C GLN A 341 -2.95 -28.56 -3.62
N SER A 342 -3.52 -27.41 -4.02
CA SER A 342 -2.77 -26.23 -4.40
C SER A 342 -2.18 -25.48 -3.19
N PHE A 343 -2.93 -25.40 -2.10
CA PHE A 343 -2.57 -24.55 -0.96
C PHE A 343 -2.41 -25.31 0.36
N GLY A 344 -2.70 -26.62 0.42
CA GLY A 344 -2.71 -27.36 1.69
C GLY A 344 -3.76 -26.82 2.67
N ALA A 345 -4.84 -26.24 2.16
CA ALA A 345 -5.85 -25.53 2.91
C ALA A 345 -7.27 -25.98 2.51
N LEU A 346 -8.20 -25.95 3.46
CA LEU A 346 -9.59 -26.35 3.28
C LEU A 346 -10.49 -25.12 3.41
N ILE A 347 -11.46 -24.94 2.50
CA ILE A 347 -12.48 -23.93 2.64
C ILE A 347 -13.61 -24.47 3.52
N LEU A 348 -13.85 -23.80 4.63
CA LEU A 348 -14.88 -24.17 5.60
C LEU A 348 -16.22 -23.50 5.32
N ALA A 349 -16.21 -22.27 4.81
CA ALA A 349 -17.41 -21.50 4.50
C ALA A 349 -17.13 -20.45 3.42
N VAL A 350 -18.18 -20.10 2.67
CA VAL A 350 -18.19 -19.01 1.68
C VAL A 350 -19.30 -18.04 2.03
N HIS A 351 -18.96 -16.75 2.07
CA HIS A 351 -19.89 -15.67 2.35
C HIS A 351 -19.88 -14.69 1.16
N ARG A 352 -21.06 -14.43 0.56
CA ARG A 352 -21.25 -13.54 -0.60
C ARG A 352 -22.37 -12.55 -0.32
N GLU A 353 -22.14 -11.26 -0.55
CA GLU A 353 -23.15 -10.18 -0.46
C GLU A 353 -24.01 -10.22 0.81
N GLY A 354 -23.41 -10.48 1.97
CA GLY A 354 -24.13 -10.55 3.23
C GLY A 354 -24.85 -11.89 3.49
N GLN A 355 -24.75 -12.87 2.58
CA GLN A 355 -25.37 -14.19 2.70
C GLN A 355 -24.34 -15.30 2.72
N ASN A 356 -24.59 -16.29 3.57
CA ASN A 356 -23.79 -17.51 3.57
C ASN A 356 -24.29 -18.44 2.45
N ILE A 357 -23.39 -18.85 1.57
CA ILE A 357 -23.71 -19.81 0.52
C ILE A 357 -23.69 -21.20 1.14
N THR A 358 -24.82 -21.90 1.08
CA THR A 358 -25.05 -23.17 1.78
C THR A 358 -25.35 -24.34 0.85
N LYS A 359 -25.54 -24.08 -0.44
CA LYS A 359 -25.90 -25.11 -1.44
C LYS A 359 -24.82 -25.21 -2.50
N ASP A 360 -24.64 -26.44 -3.00
CA ASP A 360 -23.84 -26.75 -4.19
C ASP A 360 -22.40 -26.25 -4.18
N PHE A 361 -21.68 -26.43 -3.06
CA PHE A 361 -20.29 -25.98 -2.90
C PHE A 361 -19.36 -26.49 -4.01
N ASP A 362 -19.55 -27.70 -4.51
CA ASP A 362 -18.72 -28.30 -5.57
C ASP A 362 -18.87 -27.58 -6.91
N THR A 363 -20.02 -27.00 -7.16
CA THR A 363 -20.35 -26.26 -8.39
C THR A 363 -20.28 -24.75 -8.22
N LEU A 364 -20.09 -24.28 -6.97
CA LEU A 364 -20.03 -22.87 -6.67
C LEU A 364 -18.83 -22.21 -7.40
N ARG A 365 -19.13 -21.26 -8.26
CA ARG A 365 -18.11 -20.39 -8.87
C ARG A 365 -17.79 -19.27 -7.88
N LEU A 366 -16.51 -19.12 -7.59
CA LEU A 366 -16.01 -18.05 -6.77
C LEU A 366 -16.10 -16.72 -7.52
N GLU A 367 -16.53 -15.67 -6.86
CA GLU A 367 -16.66 -14.34 -7.43
C GLU A 367 -15.83 -13.31 -6.64
N PHE A 368 -15.53 -12.19 -7.29
CA PHE A 368 -14.93 -11.05 -6.62
C PHE A 368 -15.80 -10.61 -5.44
N GLY A 369 -15.18 -10.41 -4.29
CA GLY A 369 -15.89 -10.04 -3.06
C GLY A 369 -16.36 -11.20 -2.20
N ASP A 370 -16.25 -12.45 -2.68
CA ASP A 370 -16.51 -13.61 -1.82
C ASP A 370 -15.53 -13.64 -0.65
N THR A 371 -16.07 -13.82 0.54
CA THR A 371 -15.26 -14.05 1.73
C THR A 371 -15.21 -15.53 2.03
N LEU A 372 -14.01 -16.09 2.04
CA LEU A 372 -13.74 -17.49 2.34
C LEU A 372 -13.25 -17.64 3.77
N LEU A 373 -13.81 -18.57 4.51
CA LEU A 373 -13.21 -19.07 5.74
C LEU A 373 -12.37 -20.28 5.38
N VAL A 374 -11.06 -20.18 5.59
CA VAL A 374 -10.09 -21.19 5.17
C VAL A 374 -9.34 -21.70 6.37
N GLU A 375 -9.15 -23.02 6.44
CA GLU A 375 -8.29 -23.71 7.41
C GLU A 375 -7.12 -24.36 6.68
N GLY A 376 -5.91 -24.16 7.18
CA GLY A 376 -4.71 -24.74 6.56
C GLY A 376 -3.54 -24.88 7.50
N SER A 377 -2.52 -25.63 7.08
CA SER A 377 -1.24 -25.66 7.78
C SER A 377 -0.55 -24.28 7.68
N ARG A 378 0.37 -24.01 8.60
CA ARG A 378 1.12 -22.74 8.62
C ARG A 378 1.83 -22.47 7.27
N GLU A 379 2.35 -23.51 6.63
CA GLU A 379 2.99 -23.43 5.31
C GLU A 379 1.98 -23.15 4.19
N GLY A 380 0.79 -23.77 4.25
CA GLY A 380 -0.30 -23.52 3.32
C GLY A 380 -0.83 -22.08 3.40
N VAL A 381 -0.93 -21.57 4.61
CA VAL A 381 -1.30 -20.19 4.91
C VAL A 381 -0.29 -19.19 4.34
N GLU A 382 1.01 -19.43 4.51
CA GLU A 382 2.05 -18.59 3.94
C GLU A 382 2.02 -18.60 2.40
N ARG A 383 1.72 -19.73 1.77
CA ARG A 383 1.48 -19.81 0.33
C ARG A 383 0.27 -18.99 -0.11
N LEU A 384 -0.84 -19.08 0.62
CA LEU A 384 -2.03 -18.27 0.36
C LEU A 384 -1.75 -16.77 0.50
N LYS A 385 -0.92 -16.37 1.46
CA LYS A 385 -0.52 -14.96 1.65
C LYS A 385 0.40 -14.44 0.54
N SER A 386 1.25 -15.31 -0.01
CA SER A 386 2.14 -14.94 -1.12
C SER A 386 1.42 -14.76 -2.45
N GLU A 387 0.22 -15.34 -2.58
CA GLU A 387 -0.62 -15.20 -3.77
C GLU A 387 -1.47 -13.92 -3.67
N ARG A 388 -1.48 -13.11 -4.74
CA ARG A 388 -2.27 -11.87 -4.85
C ARG A 388 -3.78 -12.12 -5.05
N ASP A 389 -4.23 -13.33 -4.81
CA ASP A 389 -5.61 -13.75 -5.06
C ASP A 389 -6.58 -13.26 -3.97
N PHE A 390 -6.07 -12.90 -2.79
CA PHE A 390 -6.86 -12.38 -1.67
C PHE A 390 -6.50 -10.94 -1.34
N ILE A 391 -7.52 -10.09 -1.11
CA ILE A 391 -7.32 -8.67 -0.72
C ILE A 391 -7.04 -8.56 0.78
N THR A 392 -7.70 -9.40 1.57
CA THR A 392 -7.58 -9.38 3.04
C THR A 392 -7.43 -10.80 3.52
N LEU A 393 -6.27 -11.14 4.04
CA LEU A 393 -6.03 -12.35 4.80
C LEU A 393 -5.83 -11.93 6.25
N SER A 394 -6.89 -11.96 7.05
CA SER A 394 -6.79 -11.67 8.47
C SER A 394 -6.65 -12.96 9.26
N GLU A 395 -5.44 -13.21 9.74
CA GLU A 395 -5.31 -14.00 10.96
C GLU A 395 -5.77 -13.10 12.12
N PRO A 396 -6.55 -13.62 13.07
CA PRO A 396 -6.72 -12.97 14.36
C PRO A 396 -5.45 -13.21 15.22
N ARG A 397 -4.27 -12.84 14.70
CA ARG A 397 -3.08 -12.76 15.55
C ARG A 397 -3.14 -11.44 16.29
N PRO A 398 -2.95 -11.43 17.62
CA PRO A 398 -2.43 -10.25 18.25
C PRO A 398 -1.06 -10.01 17.58
N GLU A 399 -0.91 -8.95 16.79
CA GLU A 399 0.40 -8.48 16.35
C GLU A 399 1.25 -8.35 17.63
N ILE A 400 2.27 -9.20 17.74
CA ILE A 400 3.19 -9.18 18.89
C ILE A 400 4.11 -8.00 18.65
N PHE A 401 3.63 -6.82 19.03
CA PHE A 401 4.45 -5.61 19.01
C PHE A 401 5.59 -5.74 20.03
N ASN A 402 6.78 -5.44 19.62
CA ASN A 402 7.92 -5.34 20.53
C ASN A 402 7.87 -4.01 21.31
N LEU A 403 6.88 -3.88 22.20
CA LEU A 403 6.64 -2.66 22.96
C LEU A 403 7.83 -2.22 23.82
N LYS A 404 8.72 -3.14 24.22
CA LYS A 404 9.93 -2.84 24.98
C LYS A 404 10.93 -2.01 24.17
N ARG A 405 10.94 -2.17 22.85
CA ARG A 405 11.83 -1.45 21.93
C ARG A 405 11.21 -0.16 21.37
N ALA A 406 9.96 0.11 21.71
CA ALA A 406 9.22 1.29 21.27
C ALA A 406 9.93 2.64 21.50
N PRO A 407 10.56 2.93 22.68
CA PRO A 407 11.28 4.17 22.86
C PRO A 407 12.50 4.30 21.94
N PHE A 408 13.18 3.19 21.62
CA PHE A 408 14.32 3.22 20.70
C PHE A 408 13.90 3.48 19.25
N ALA A 409 12.77 2.94 18.80
CA ALA A 409 12.24 3.24 17.47
C ALA A 409 11.85 4.73 17.34
N LEU A 410 11.23 5.31 18.39
CA LEU A 410 10.98 6.75 18.43
C LEU A 410 12.27 7.56 18.47
N ALA A 411 13.25 7.15 19.28
CA ALA A 411 14.56 7.78 19.31
C ALA A 411 15.25 7.73 17.94
N GLY A 412 15.08 6.65 17.18
CA GLY A 412 15.62 6.52 15.83
C GLY A 412 15.08 7.55 14.84
N ILE A 413 13.75 7.80 14.83
CA ILE A 413 13.19 8.83 13.94
C ILE A 413 13.57 10.24 14.42
N PHE A 414 13.58 10.49 15.73
CA PHE A 414 14.05 11.77 16.25
C PHE A 414 15.53 11.99 15.95
N LEU A 415 16.36 10.95 16.05
CA LEU A 415 17.77 11.00 15.67
C LEU A 415 17.92 11.37 14.19
N PHE A 416 17.16 10.72 13.31
CA PHE A 416 17.15 11.06 11.89
C PHE A 416 16.82 12.53 11.66
N ILE A 417 15.70 13.01 12.23
CA ILE A 417 15.25 14.40 12.06
C ILE A 417 16.31 15.36 12.62
N PHE A 418 16.86 15.07 13.80
CA PHE A 418 17.88 15.89 14.43
C PHE A 418 19.15 15.96 13.58
N LEU A 419 19.68 14.83 13.14
CA LEU A 419 20.90 14.79 12.33
C LEU A 419 20.73 15.45 10.96
N ALA A 420 19.55 15.32 10.34
CA ALA A 420 19.26 15.86 9.02
C ALA A 420 18.89 17.35 9.02
N ALA A 421 18.41 17.88 10.16
CA ALA A 421 17.92 19.26 10.25
C ALA A 421 18.85 20.19 11.06
N PHE A 422 19.74 19.62 11.90
CA PHE A 422 20.56 20.39 12.78
C PHE A 422 21.89 20.77 12.12
N ASN A 423 22.14 22.07 12.01
CA ASN A 423 23.45 22.58 11.56
C ASN A 423 24.45 22.60 12.71
N PHE A 424 25.40 21.65 12.71
CA PHE A 424 26.41 21.49 13.76
C PHE A 424 27.45 22.61 13.80
N GLU A 425 27.58 23.41 12.75
CA GLU A 425 28.46 24.57 12.69
C GLU A 425 28.10 25.62 13.75
N TRP A 426 26.82 25.72 14.12
CA TRP A 426 26.32 26.62 15.18
C TRP A 426 26.96 26.36 16.56
N ILE A 427 27.40 25.12 16.79
CA ILE A 427 28.08 24.72 18.03
C ILE A 427 29.59 24.54 17.84
N GLY A 428 30.14 25.03 16.70
CA GLY A 428 31.57 25.01 16.40
C GLY A 428 32.10 23.64 15.95
N ILE A 429 31.23 22.70 15.61
CA ILE A 429 31.62 21.40 15.06
C ILE A 429 31.48 21.49 13.52
N PRO A 430 32.57 21.37 12.75
CA PRO A 430 32.51 21.39 11.29
C PRO A 430 32.01 20.05 10.75
N LEU A 431 30.78 19.70 11.08
CA LEU A 431 30.12 18.47 10.65
C LEU A 431 28.84 18.82 9.91
N HIS A 432 28.81 18.56 8.63
CA HIS A 432 27.60 18.66 7.81
C HIS A 432 27.14 17.25 7.46
N LEU A 433 26.02 16.84 8.07
CA LEU A 433 25.40 15.54 7.77
C LEU A 433 24.27 15.77 6.79
N ASP A 434 24.43 15.24 5.60
CA ASP A 434 23.37 15.25 4.60
C ASP A 434 22.26 14.24 4.97
N THR A 435 21.15 14.29 4.25
CA THR A 435 19.99 13.41 4.48
C THR A 435 20.35 11.92 4.39
N PHE A 436 21.34 11.57 3.52
CA PHE A 436 21.83 10.20 3.37
C PHE A 436 22.51 9.71 4.66
N ALA A 437 23.50 10.46 5.16
CA ALA A 437 24.24 10.08 6.36
C ALA A 437 23.33 10.02 7.57
N ALA A 438 22.41 10.98 7.72
CA ALA A 438 21.43 11.00 8.81
C ALA A 438 20.51 9.77 8.77
N ALA A 439 19.97 9.40 7.61
CA ALA A 439 19.11 8.24 7.45
C ALA A 439 19.86 6.93 7.71
N PHE A 440 21.09 6.82 7.19
CA PHE A 440 21.92 5.63 7.38
C PHE A 440 22.26 5.40 8.86
N LEU A 441 22.71 6.44 9.58
CA LEU A 441 23.03 6.37 11.00
C LEU A 441 21.81 6.03 11.86
N ALA A 442 20.66 6.63 11.56
CA ALA A 442 19.42 6.34 12.26
C ALA A 442 18.92 4.90 12.00
N ALA A 443 19.01 4.40 10.76
CA ALA A 443 18.69 3.02 10.44
C ALA A 443 19.61 2.04 11.18
N LEU A 444 20.92 2.31 11.20
CA LEU A 444 21.88 1.53 11.95
C LEU A 444 21.55 1.53 13.46
N PHE A 445 21.20 2.69 14.01
CA PHE A 445 20.79 2.80 15.41
C PHE A 445 19.59 1.91 15.76
N VAL A 446 18.51 1.93 14.95
CA VAL A 446 17.31 1.11 15.24
C VAL A 446 17.58 -0.38 15.10
N LEU A 447 18.49 -0.78 14.20
CA LEU A 447 18.95 -2.16 14.06
C LEU A 447 19.79 -2.62 15.27
N LEU A 448 20.77 -1.83 15.66
CA LEU A 448 21.62 -2.13 16.85
C LEU A 448 20.82 -2.12 18.15
N ALA A 449 19.80 -1.26 18.24
CA ALA A 449 18.87 -1.25 19.36
C ALA A 449 17.92 -2.48 19.35
N GLY A 450 17.95 -3.32 18.35
CA GLY A 450 17.12 -4.52 18.25
C GLY A 450 15.63 -4.23 18.05
N CYS A 451 15.29 -3.12 17.38
CA CYS A 451 13.90 -2.81 17.01
C CYS A 451 13.39 -3.74 15.91
N LEU A 452 14.30 -4.18 15.05
CA LEU A 452 14.09 -5.15 13.97
C LEU A 452 15.19 -6.20 13.98
N THR A 453 14.87 -7.39 13.55
CA THR A 453 15.87 -8.39 13.15
C THR A 453 16.44 -8.05 11.77
N PRO A 454 17.65 -8.53 11.40
CA PRO A 454 18.20 -8.33 10.06
C PRO A 454 17.24 -8.80 8.95
N ARG A 455 16.57 -9.92 9.15
CA ARG A 455 15.58 -10.45 8.20
C ARG A 455 14.40 -9.51 8.01
N GLU A 456 13.83 -9.00 9.10
CA GLU A 456 12.73 -8.02 9.04
C GLU A 456 13.16 -6.72 8.35
N ALA A 457 14.42 -6.29 8.54
CA ALA A 457 14.97 -5.13 7.86
C ALA A 457 15.07 -5.35 6.33
N TYR A 458 15.52 -6.53 5.89
CA TYR A 458 15.56 -6.88 4.47
C TYR A 458 14.15 -6.94 3.86
N GLU A 459 13.19 -7.50 4.57
CA GLU A 459 11.79 -7.61 4.14
C GLU A 459 11.08 -6.24 4.10
N ALA A 460 11.52 -5.28 4.91
CA ALA A 460 10.97 -3.93 4.96
C ALA A 460 11.35 -3.07 3.76
N VAL A 461 12.48 -3.37 3.12
CA VAL A 461 12.96 -2.60 1.96
C VAL A 461 12.16 -2.97 0.70
N ASP A 462 11.54 -1.98 0.07
CA ASP A 462 10.91 -2.17 -1.24
C ASP A 462 11.97 -2.14 -2.35
N TRP A 463 12.56 -3.30 -2.60
CA TRP A 463 13.61 -3.48 -3.61
C TRP A 463 13.18 -3.06 -5.02
N LYS A 464 11.88 -3.09 -5.34
CA LYS A 464 11.37 -2.69 -6.66
C LYS A 464 11.62 -1.21 -6.90
N ILE A 465 11.38 -0.38 -5.87
CA ILE A 465 11.63 1.06 -5.94
C ILE A 465 13.13 1.33 -6.12
N LEU A 466 13.98 0.66 -5.35
CA LEU A 466 15.43 0.85 -5.44
C LEU A 466 15.97 0.48 -6.83
N LEU A 467 15.57 -0.68 -7.35
CA LEU A 467 15.99 -1.15 -8.67
C LEU A 467 15.43 -0.29 -9.82
N LEU A 468 14.19 0.20 -9.68
CA LEU A 468 13.62 1.18 -10.61
C LEU A 468 14.49 2.43 -10.69
N ILE A 469 14.85 2.99 -9.54
CA ILE A 469 15.67 4.21 -9.46
C ILE A 469 17.02 4.00 -10.16
N ILE A 470 17.72 2.91 -9.83
CA ILE A 470 19.03 2.60 -10.43
C ILE A 470 18.93 2.48 -11.96
N GLY A 471 17.94 1.73 -12.46
CA GLY A 471 17.76 1.56 -13.90
C GLY A 471 17.43 2.87 -14.63
N MET A 472 16.65 3.72 -13.98
CA MET A 472 16.28 5.02 -14.57
C MET A 472 17.38 6.07 -14.48
N LEU A 473 18.21 6.06 -13.43
CA LEU A 473 19.43 6.87 -13.36
C LEU A 473 20.39 6.51 -14.51
N ALA A 474 20.52 5.23 -14.81
CA ALA A 474 21.30 4.78 -15.97
C ALA A 474 20.73 5.32 -17.28
N LEU A 475 19.39 5.28 -17.47
CA LEU A 475 18.75 5.88 -18.65
C LEU A 475 18.97 7.40 -18.72
N GLY A 476 18.86 8.10 -17.59
CA GLY A 476 19.15 9.55 -17.50
C GLY A 476 20.59 9.86 -17.90
N SER A 477 21.57 9.10 -17.43
CA SER A 477 22.98 9.22 -17.81
C SER A 477 23.19 8.98 -19.32
N ALA A 478 22.48 8.02 -19.90
CA ALA A 478 22.53 7.78 -21.35
C ALA A 478 21.95 8.95 -22.16
N MET A 479 20.85 9.55 -21.70
CA MET A 479 20.26 10.74 -22.32
C MET A 479 21.22 11.92 -22.31
N ASP A 480 21.99 12.11 -21.22
CA ASP A 480 23.00 13.17 -21.15
C ASP A 480 24.19 12.92 -22.07
N LYS A 481 24.73 11.70 -22.01
CA LYS A 481 25.90 11.33 -22.84
C LYS A 481 25.64 11.42 -24.34
N THR A 482 24.43 11.10 -24.77
CA THR A 482 24.06 11.16 -26.19
C THR A 482 23.55 12.52 -26.65
N GLY A 483 23.39 13.47 -25.73
CA GLY A 483 22.78 14.77 -26.03
C GLY A 483 21.26 14.70 -26.27
N ALA A 484 20.62 13.53 -26.07
CA ALA A 484 19.19 13.37 -26.27
C ALA A 484 18.40 14.30 -25.34
N ALA A 485 18.81 14.42 -24.07
CA ALA A 485 18.17 15.32 -23.12
C ALA A 485 18.23 16.79 -23.59
N THR A 486 19.37 17.24 -24.09
CA THR A 486 19.55 18.61 -24.59
C THR A 486 18.68 18.89 -25.82
N THR A 487 18.65 17.96 -26.79
CA THR A 487 17.81 18.10 -27.98
C THR A 487 16.33 18.16 -27.64
N LEU A 488 15.87 17.32 -26.72
CA LEU A 488 14.49 17.37 -26.25
C LEU A 488 14.19 18.71 -25.58
N ALA A 489 15.10 19.16 -24.70
CA ALA A 489 14.94 20.41 -23.97
C ALA A 489 14.89 21.63 -24.89
N THR A 490 15.75 21.70 -25.93
CA THR A 490 15.69 22.79 -26.90
C THR A 490 14.37 22.81 -27.66
N HIS A 491 13.88 21.68 -28.15
CA HIS A 491 12.56 21.63 -28.82
C HIS A 491 11.41 22.05 -27.89
N VAL A 492 11.46 21.64 -26.63
CA VAL A 492 10.46 22.07 -25.64
C VAL A 492 10.61 23.55 -25.33
N ALA A 493 11.82 24.05 -25.16
CA ALA A 493 12.09 25.46 -24.92
C ALA A 493 11.64 26.35 -26.12
N ASP A 494 11.89 25.91 -27.34
CA ASP A 494 11.42 26.62 -28.54
C ASP A 494 9.89 26.64 -28.63
N ALA A 495 9.23 25.52 -28.34
CA ALA A 495 7.78 25.38 -28.38
C ALA A 495 7.08 26.17 -27.26
N LEU A 496 7.62 26.14 -26.04
CA LEU A 496 7.02 26.74 -24.85
C LEU A 496 7.66 28.10 -24.48
N GLY A 497 8.76 28.49 -25.11
CA GLY A 497 9.48 29.72 -24.85
C GLY A 497 8.63 30.99 -24.84
N PRO A 498 7.61 31.13 -25.73
CA PRO A 498 6.70 32.27 -25.71
C PRO A 498 5.89 32.39 -24.41
N LEU A 499 5.76 31.33 -23.65
CA LEU A 499 5.06 31.32 -22.36
C LEU A 499 5.92 31.79 -21.19
N GLY A 500 7.23 31.95 -21.41
CA GLY A 500 8.22 32.28 -20.39
C GLY A 500 8.43 31.16 -19.33
N PRO A 501 9.41 31.34 -18.41
CA PRO A 501 9.74 30.32 -17.40
C PRO A 501 8.57 29.91 -16.53
N TRP A 502 7.67 30.87 -16.21
CA TRP A 502 6.48 30.59 -15.43
C TRP A 502 5.49 29.68 -16.16
N GLY A 503 5.25 29.91 -17.45
CA GLY A 503 4.37 29.04 -18.25
C GLY A 503 4.92 27.63 -18.43
N ILE A 504 6.24 27.51 -18.60
CA ILE A 504 6.95 26.22 -18.66
C ILE A 504 6.76 25.47 -17.35
N LEU A 505 6.94 26.13 -16.20
CA LEU A 505 6.73 25.55 -14.87
C LEU A 505 5.29 25.02 -14.69
N CYS A 506 4.29 25.83 -15.08
CA CYS A 506 2.88 25.41 -15.04
C CYS A 506 2.63 24.17 -15.89
N GLY A 507 3.21 24.11 -17.08
CA GLY A 507 3.11 22.98 -18.00
C GLY A 507 3.78 21.71 -17.44
N ILE A 508 4.98 21.83 -16.87
CA ILE A 508 5.73 20.73 -16.24
C ILE A 508 4.93 20.13 -15.08
N TYR A 509 4.43 20.98 -14.19
CA TYR A 509 3.62 20.51 -13.07
C TYR A 509 2.36 19.76 -13.55
N LEU A 510 1.64 20.35 -14.51
CA LEU A 510 0.42 19.74 -15.04
C LEU A 510 0.71 18.40 -15.72
N LEU A 511 1.78 18.32 -16.52
CA LEU A 511 2.25 17.10 -17.16
C LEU A 511 2.56 16.02 -16.11
N ALA A 512 3.35 16.37 -15.08
CA ALA A 512 3.69 15.45 -14.00
C ALA A 512 2.44 14.95 -13.27
N SER A 513 1.49 15.85 -12.97
CA SER A 513 0.23 15.51 -12.30
C SER A 513 -0.68 14.61 -13.14
N ILE A 514 -0.76 14.81 -14.46
CA ILE A 514 -1.53 13.92 -15.35
C ILE A 514 -0.87 12.55 -15.46
N MET A 515 0.45 12.52 -15.63
CA MET A 515 1.19 11.26 -15.78
C MET A 515 1.10 10.40 -14.53
N THR A 516 1.18 11.00 -13.34
CA THR A 516 1.16 10.25 -12.06
C THR A 516 -0.19 9.61 -11.76
N GLU A 517 -1.25 10.02 -12.42
CA GLU A 517 -2.55 9.34 -12.33
C GLU A 517 -2.57 7.97 -13.04
N MET A 518 -1.61 7.71 -13.92
CA MET A 518 -1.53 6.49 -14.73
C MET A 518 -0.31 5.64 -14.41
N VAL A 519 0.78 6.27 -13.98
CA VAL A 519 2.09 5.65 -13.70
C VAL A 519 2.51 6.00 -12.27
N SER A 520 3.39 5.21 -11.66
CA SER A 520 3.85 5.49 -10.30
C SER A 520 4.60 6.83 -10.19
N ASN A 521 4.45 7.54 -9.09
CA ASN A 521 5.07 8.84 -8.80
C ASN A 521 6.59 8.82 -9.05
N ASN A 522 7.26 7.75 -8.60
CA ASN A 522 8.70 7.59 -8.77
C ASN A 522 9.09 7.48 -10.25
N ALA A 523 8.32 6.75 -11.05
CA ALA A 523 8.59 6.64 -12.49
C ALA A 523 8.43 7.99 -13.20
N VAL A 524 7.40 8.77 -12.86
CA VAL A 524 7.19 10.13 -13.41
C VAL A 524 8.34 11.04 -13.03
N ALA A 525 8.73 11.07 -11.76
CA ALA A 525 9.77 11.93 -11.25
C ALA A 525 11.14 11.65 -11.90
N VAL A 526 11.51 10.36 -11.98
CA VAL A 526 12.80 9.95 -12.56
C VAL A 526 12.93 10.33 -14.03
N VAL A 527 11.83 10.27 -14.76
CA VAL A 527 11.88 10.62 -16.18
C VAL A 527 11.87 12.13 -16.38
N LEU A 528 11.03 12.85 -15.64
CA LEU A 528 10.90 14.29 -15.86
C LEU A 528 12.07 15.09 -15.26
N ALA A 529 12.65 14.67 -14.13
CA ALA A 529 13.69 15.44 -13.47
C ALA A 529 14.92 15.73 -14.36
N PRO A 530 15.52 14.76 -15.08
CA PRO A 530 16.60 15.04 -16.01
C PRO A 530 16.21 16.01 -17.14
N ILE A 531 14.99 15.88 -17.65
CA ILE A 531 14.48 16.68 -18.76
C ILE A 531 14.29 18.13 -18.32
N VAL A 532 13.67 18.36 -17.15
CA VAL A 532 13.39 19.72 -16.68
C VAL A 532 14.67 20.48 -16.31
N ILE A 533 15.72 19.80 -15.86
CA ILE A 533 17.04 20.40 -15.65
C ILE A 533 17.56 20.97 -16.96
N ARG A 534 17.53 20.21 -18.05
CA ARG A 534 17.99 20.65 -19.36
C ARG A 534 17.10 21.73 -19.96
N ILE A 535 15.79 21.70 -19.70
CA ILE A 535 14.88 22.79 -20.09
C ILE A 535 15.29 24.09 -19.38
N ALA A 536 15.55 24.02 -18.07
CA ALA A 536 15.99 25.19 -17.29
C ALA A 536 17.30 25.79 -17.83
N GLU A 537 18.28 24.92 -18.13
CA GLU A 537 19.54 25.32 -18.75
C GLU A 537 19.32 25.95 -20.13
N ALA A 538 18.42 25.42 -20.96
CA ALA A 538 18.14 25.94 -22.30
C ALA A 538 17.46 27.34 -22.30
N VAL A 539 16.70 27.65 -21.22
CA VAL A 539 16.06 28.98 -21.06
C VAL A 539 16.80 29.87 -20.08
N ASP A 540 18.03 29.50 -19.68
CA ASP A 540 18.93 30.24 -18.81
C ASP A 540 18.32 30.67 -17.48
N VAL A 541 17.69 29.68 -16.78
CA VAL A 541 17.09 29.88 -15.47
C VAL A 541 17.48 28.78 -14.49
N SER A 542 17.28 29.03 -13.18
CA SER A 542 17.52 28.02 -12.13
C SER A 542 16.65 26.77 -12.34
N PRO A 543 17.23 25.56 -12.29
CA PRO A 543 16.47 24.31 -12.40
C PRO A 543 15.65 23.98 -11.13
N ILE A 544 15.97 24.59 -9.98
CA ILE A 544 15.34 24.29 -8.69
C ILE A 544 13.80 24.42 -8.73
N PRO A 545 13.21 25.54 -9.24
CA PRO A 545 11.76 25.67 -9.33
C PRO A 545 11.10 24.54 -10.14
N PHE A 546 11.72 24.10 -11.22
CA PHE A 546 11.20 23.03 -12.07
C PHE A 546 11.32 21.66 -11.40
N LEU A 547 12.41 21.39 -10.68
CA LEU A 547 12.56 20.18 -9.89
C LEU A 547 11.49 20.09 -8.78
N VAL A 548 11.24 21.21 -8.10
CA VAL A 548 10.14 21.28 -7.11
C VAL A 548 8.79 21.05 -7.79
N ALA A 549 8.56 21.63 -8.98
CA ALA A 549 7.33 21.38 -9.74
C ALA A 549 7.14 19.89 -10.09
N VAL A 550 8.24 19.18 -10.41
CA VAL A 550 8.21 17.72 -10.65
C VAL A 550 7.91 16.96 -9.34
N MET A 551 8.57 17.29 -8.21
CA MET A 551 8.33 16.64 -6.91
C MET A 551 6.86 16.70 -6.52
N PHE A 552 6.27 17.89 -6.57
CA PHE A 552 4.89 18.12 -6.16
C PHE A 552 3.88 17.65 -7.20
N GLY A 553 4.14 17.85 -8.48
CA GLY A 553 3.30 17.39 -9.58
C GLY A 553 3.23 15.85 -9.64
N ALA A 554 4.37 15.17 -9.54
CA ALA A 554 4.43 13.70 -9.49
C ALA A 554 3.78 13.11 -8.22
N SER A 555 3.71 13.88 -7.13
CA SER A 555 3.03 13.47 -5.91
C SER A 555 1.53 13.79 -5.91
N ALA A 556 1.03 14.60 -6.84
CA ALA A 556 -0.37 15.02 -6.94
C ALA A 556 -1.24 13.96 -7.64
N SER A 557 -1.35 12.79 -7.03
CA SER A 557 -2.10 11.64 -7.53
C SER A 557 -3.40 11.46 -6.74
N PHE A 558 -4.39 12.30 -7.03
CA PHE A 558 -5.66 12.31 -6.29
C PHE A 558 -6.85 11.87 -7.14
N ALA A 559 -6.81 12.01 -8.48
CA ALA A 559 -7.98 11.80 -9.32
C ALA A 559 -8.27 10.33 -9.63
N THR A 560 -7.32 9.42 -9.39
CA THR A 560 -7.53 7.98 -9.65
C THR A 560 -7.18 7.09 -8.46
N PRO A 561 -7.82 5.92 -8.33
CA PRO A 561 -7.46 4.95 -7.31
C PRO A 561 -6.16 4.18 -7.61
N ILE A 562 -5.64 4.29 -8.84
CA ILE A 562 -4.51 3.48 -9.32
C ILE A 562 -3.18 4.24 -9.22
N GLY A 563 -3.21 5.56 -9.29
CA GLY A 563 -2.00 6.40 -9.36
C GLY A 563 -1.14 6.32 -8.09
N TYR A 564 -1.74 6.02 -6.93
CA TYR A 564 -1.00 5.88 -5.67
C TYR A 564 -1.46 4.67 -4.87
N GLN A 565 -0.51 3.95 -4.25
CA GLN A 565 -0.81 2.72 -3.51
C GLN A 565 -1.83 2.95 -2.38
N THR A 566 -1.75 4.07 -1.66
CA THR A 566 -2.68 4.40 -0.58
C THR A 566 -4.11 4.56 -1.07
N ASN A 567 -4.30 5.13 -2.27
CA ASN A 567 -5.60 5.23 -2.93
C ASN A 567 -6.18 3.85 -3.25
N THR A 568 -5.34 2.92 -3.73
CA THR A 568 -5.76 1.53 -4.03
C THR A 568 -6.25 0.82 -2.78
N TYR A 569 -5.55 0.96 -1.63
CA TYR A 569 -5.99 0.36 -0.38
C TYR A 569 -7.35 0.88 0.09
N VAL A 570 -7.53 2.20 0.06
CA VAL A 570 -8.79 2.79 0.51
C VAL A 570 -9.93 2.57 -0.48
N PHE A 571 -9.63 2.41 -1.79
CA PHE A 571 -10.62 2.14 -2.83
C PHE A 571 -11.42 0.87 -2.52
N GLY A 572 -10.73 -0.25 -2.28
CA GLY A 572 -11.37 -1.52 -1.92
C GLY A 572 -12.10 -1.48 -0.59
N ALA A 573 -11.44 -0.92 0.45
CA ALA A 573 -11.98 -0.89 1.80
C ALA A 573 -13.14 0.09 1.98
N GLY A 574 -13.21 1.16 1.18
CA GLY A 574 -14.23 2.21 1.27
C GLY A 574 -15.47 1.98 0.40
N GLY A 575 -15.49 0.93 -0.44
CA GLY A 575 -16.57 0.68 -1.38
C GLY A 575 -16.76 1.80 -2.41
N TYR A 576 -15.66 2.43 -2.81
CA TYR A 576 -15.69 3.53 -3.76
C TYR A 576 -15.79 3.04 -5.21
N HIS A 577 -16.33 3.92 -6.06
CA HIS A 577 -16.22 3.80 -7.50
C HIS A 577 -15.11 4.72 -8.03
N PHE A 578 -14.57 4.41 -9.20
CA PHE A 578 -13.58 5.26 -9.87
C PHE A 578 -14.03 6.73 -9.94
N LYS A 579 -15.31 6.97 -10.25
CA LYS A 579 -15.90 8.29 -10.33
C LYS A 579 -15.83 9.10 -9.02
N ASP A 580 -15.77 8.44 -7.88
CA ASP A 580 -15.68 9.11 -6.58
C ASP A 580 -14.32 9.78 -6.40
N PHE A 581 -13.24 9.12 -6.85
CA PHE A 581 -11.89 9.69 -6.89
C PHE A 581 -11.82 10.87 -7.85
N VAL A 582 -12.33 10.73 -9.08
CA VAL A 582 -12.35 11.83 -10.06
C VAL A 582 -13.10 13.03 -9.50
N LYS A 583 -14.26 12.82 -8.86
CA LYS A 583 -15.11 13.90 -8.33
C LYS A 583 -14.43 14.69 -7.21
N VAL A 584 -13.65 14.04 -6.37
CA VAL A 584 -12.97 14.69 -5.24
C VAL A 584 -11.54 15.08 -5.61
N GLY A 585 -10.82 14.23 -6.34
CA GLY A 585 -9.40 14.40 -6.62
C GLY A 585 -9.11 15.39 -7.75
N LEU A 586 -9.88 15.38 -8.84
CA LEU A 586 -9.62 16.29 -9.95
C LEU A 586 -9.71 17.78 -9.56
N PRO A 587 -10.74 18.25 -8.80
CA PRO A 587 -10.74 19.62 -8.32
C PRO A 587 -9.57 19.91 -7.37
N LEU A 588 -9.17 18.95 -6.54
CA LEU A 588 -8.02 19.11 -5.66
C LEU A 588 -6.72 19.25 -6.46
N ASN A 589 -6.50 18.40 -7.49
CA ASN A 589 -5.34 18.52 -8.40
C ASN A 589 -5.27 19.91 -9.04
N LEU A 590 -6.41 20.43 -9.51
CA LEU A 590 -6.47 21.77 -10.13
C LEU A 590 -6.16 22.89 -9.11
N ILE A 591 -6.69 22.80 -7.90
CA ILE A 591 -6.40 23.77 -6.83
C ILE A 591 -4.91 23.75 -6.50
N LEU A 592 -4.33 22.57 -6.32
CA LEU A 592 -2.92 22.41 -5.97
C LEU A 592 -2.00 22.83 -7.13
N TRP A 593 -2.39 22.59 -8.38
CA TRP A 593 -1.70 23.11 -9.55
C TRP A 593 -1.62 24.64 -9.56
N ILE A 594 -2.75 25.32 -9.29
CA ILE A 594 -2.79 26.79 -9.20
C ILE A 594 -1.92 27.28 -8.04
N VAL A 595 -2.03 26.64 -6.87
CA VAL A 595 -1.21 26.99 -5.70
C VAL A 595 0.27 26.82 -6.00
N ALA A 596 0.69 25.71 -6.62
CA ALA A 596 2.08 25.48 -7.02
C ALA A 596 2.56 26.54 -8.02
N SER A 597 1.77 26.80 -9.06
CA SER A 597 2.12 27.75 -10.12
C SER A 597 2.37 29.17 -9.59
N ILE A 598 1.71 29.53 -8.49
CA ILE A 598 1.90 30.84 -7.85
C ILE A 598 3.03 30.81 -6.84
N THR A 599 3.08 29.77 -5.98
CA THR A 599 3.97 29.76 -4.82
C THR A 599 5.38 29.31 -5.13
N ILE A 600 5.59 28.39 -6.09
CA ILE A 600 6.94 27.93 -6.43
C ILE A 600 7.85 29.10 -6.85
N PRO A 601 7.49 29.98 -7.79
CA PRO A 601 8.34 31.10 -8.19
C PRO A 601 8.55 32.17 -7.10
N LEU A 602 7.66 32.23 -6.11
CA LEU A 602 7.80 33.14 -4.97
C LEU A 602 8.83 32.64 -3.95
N ILE A 603 8.93 31.32 -3.77
CA ILE A 603 9.85 30.69 -2.81
C ILE A 603 11.21 30.45 -3.48
N TRP A 604 11.21 29.89 -4.69
CA TRP A 604 12.40 29.60 -5.47
C TRP A 604 12.38 30.46 -6.73
N LYS A 605 13.26 31.45 -6.77
CA LYS A 605 13.35 32.39 -7.89
C LYS A 605 13.95 31.71 -9.12
N PHE A 606 13.49 32.08 -10.32
CA PHE A 606 14.07 31.63 -11.59
C PHE A 606 15.48 32.18 -11.83
N HIS A 607 15.73 33.37 -11.37
CA HIS A 607 17.06 34.00 -11.41
C HIS A 607 17.51 34.23 -9.97
N PRO A 608 18.72 33.86 -9.60
CA PRO A 608 19.24 34.00 -8.24
C PRO A 608 19.38 35.46 -7.79
#